data_8c128025c8dbfa9671570d284eb59bb8
#
_entry.id   8c128025c8dbfa9671570d284eb59bb8
#
_cell.length_a   1.000
_cell.length_b   1.000
_cell.length_c   1.000
_cell.angle_alpha   90.00
_cell.angle_beta   90.00
_cell.angle_gamma   90.00
#
_symmetry.space_group_name_H-M   'P 1'
#
loop_
_entity.id
_entity.type
_entity.pdbx_description
1 polymer ?
#
loop_
_entity_poly.entity_id
_entity_poly.type
_entity_poly.pdbx_seq_one_letter_code
_entity_poly.pdbx_strand_id
1 'polypeptide(L)'
;MNDMIFDSLIVQPFYFIRKDNFDRDMKIACTLIQKYINKNHKIITFDLNGKKTAIQLSDIIYLESFLHEITIHAPFNDYKYSSTFNKMMSLINSTNIIRIQKSYAVNLFWVKEIYKEELLLRNGVTLKIGKKYQQDVLASYKEYLLK
;
A
#
# COMPACT_ATOMS: atom_id res chain seq x y z
N MET A 1 19.34 -32.48 0.16
CA MET A 1 19.46 -31.09 -0.34
C MET A 1 18.25 -30.62 -1.14
N ASN A 2 17.67 -31.48 -1.97
CA ASN A 2 16.48 -31.11 -2.75
C ASN A 2 15.23 -30.84 -1.89
N ASP A 3 15.10 -31.51 -0.76
CA ASP A 3 13.91 -31.38 0.10
C ASP A 3 13.77 -29.98 0.73
N MET A 4 14.89 -29.35 1.09
CA MET A 4 14.90 -28.00 1.65
C MET A 4 14.44 -26.92 0.65
N ILE A 5 14.64 -27.15 -0.67
CA ILE A 5 14.19 -26.23 -1.71
C ILE A 5 12.67 -26.31 -1.85
N PHE A 6 12.10 -27.50 -1.80
CA PHE A 6 10.64 -27.69 -1.89
C PHE A 6 9.91 -27.11 -0.69
N ASP A 7 10.44 -27.29 0.52
CA ASP A 7 9.87 -26.69 1.73
C ASP A 7 9.91 -25.15 1.68
N SER A 8 10.97 -24.59 1.10
CA SER A 8 11.08 -23.13 0.96
C SER A 8 10.12 -22.53 -0.08
N LEU A 9 9.67 -23.32 -1.07
CA LEU A 9 8.68 -22.86 -2.04
C LEU A 9 7.29 -22.67 -1.42
N ILE A 10 6.96 -23.43 -0.38
CA ILE A 10 5.69 -23.31 0.35
C ILE A 10 5.58 -21.97 1.08
N VAL A 11 6.69 -21.44 1.60
CA VAL A 11 6.74 -20.17 2.32
C VAL A 11 7.01 -18.94 1.44
N GLN A 12 7.10 -19.12 0.12
CA GLN A 12 7.39 -18.06 -0.86
C GLN A 12 8.61 -17.23 -0.45
N PRO A 13 9.81 -17.78 -0.51
CA PRO A 13 11.01 -17.08 -0.08
C PRO A 13 11.26 -15.82 -0.92
N PHE A 14 11.71 -14.78 -0.27
CA PHE A 14 12.03 -13.51 -0.93
C PHE A 14 13.18 -13.63 -1.94
N TYR A 15 14.18 -14.43 -1.61
CA TYR A 15 15.34 -14.71 -2.47
C TYR A 15 16.12 -15.94 -2.00
N PHE A 16 16.71 -16.67 -2.95
CA PHE A 16 17.58 -17.81 -2.65
C PHE A 16 19.05 -17.40 -2.71
N ILE A 17 19.82 -17.72 -1.67
CA ILE A 17 21.26 -17.52 -1.61
C ILE A 17 21.93 -18.85 -1.80
N ARG A 18 22.71 -18.98 -2.89
CA ARG A 18 23.45 -20.20 -3.21
C ARG A 18 24.82 -20.18 -2.53
N LYS A 19 25.24 -21.31 -1.99
CA LYS A 19 26.54 -21.45 -1.32
C LYS A 19 27.70 -21.12 -2.25
N ASP A 20 27.60 -21.51 -3.52
CA ASP A 20 28.67 -21.34 -4.52
C ASP A 20 28.84 -19.90 -5.00
N ASN A 21 27.84 -19.06 -4.81
CA ASN A 21 27.84 -17.65 -5.21
C ASN A 21 27.38 -16.74 -4.07
N PHE A 22 27.74 -17.06 -2.84
CA PHE A 22 27.24 -16.40 -1.64
C PHE A 22 27.37 -14.86 -1.68
N ASP A 23 28.55 -14.35 -1.99
CA ASP A 23 28.82 -12.91 -1.99
C ASP A 23 27.98 -12.15 -3.03
N ARG A 24 27.82 -12.72 -4.21
CA ARG A 24 27.03 -12.15 -5.29
C ARG A 24 25.54 -12.17 -4.94
N ASP A 25 25.05 -13.32 -4.52
CA ASP A 25 23.65 -13.51 -4.20
C ASP A 25 23.22 -12.69 -2.98
N MET A 26 24.14 -12.52 -2.01
CA MET A 26 23.92 -11.66 -0.84
C MET A 26 23.80 -10.18 -1.22
N LYS A 27 24.65 -9.69 -2.12
CA LYS A 27 24.54 -8.31 -2.63
C LYS A 27 23.22 -8.07 -3.34
N ILE A 28 22.75 -9.03 -4.14
CA ILE A 28 21.46 -8.96 -4.82
C ILE A 28 20.33 -8.96 -3.80
N ALA A 29 20.36 -9.86 -2.81
CA ALA A 29 19.37 -9.93 -1.75
C ALA A 29 19.28 -8.62 -0.95
N CYS A 30 20.43 -8.04 -0.55
CA CYS A 30 20.47 -6.75 0.13
C CYS A 30 19.86 -5.62 -0.71
N THR A 31 20.16 -5.59 -2.01
CA THR A 31 19.61 -4.58 -2.93
C THR A 31 18.09 -4.72 -3.04
N LEU A 32 17.59 -5.94 -3.14
CA LEU A 32 16.15 -6.23 -3.21
C LEU A 32 15.45 -5.86 -1.90
N ILE A 33 16.04 -6.17 -0.76
CA ILE A 33 15.53 -5.80 0.57
C ILE A 33 15.49 -4.28 0.71
N GLN A 34 16.54 -3.57 0.33
CA GLN A 34 16.56 -2.11 0.36
C GLN A 34 15.48 -1.49 -0.53
N LYS A 35 15.28 -2.02 -1.74
CA LYS A 35 14.19 -1.58 -2.62
C LYS A 35 12.81 -1.83 -1.99
N TYR A 36 12.62 -2.98 -1.38
CA TYR A 36 11.37 -3.34 -0.69
C TYR A 36 11.10 -2.41 0.49
N ILE A 37 12.10 -2.17 1.33
CA ILE A 37 12.03 -1.25 2.46
C ILE A 37 11.71 0.16 1.98
N ASN A 38 12.47 0.70 1.01
CA ASN A 38 12.27 2.05 0.50
C ASN A 38 10.89 2.25 -0.14
N LYS A 39 10.36 1.23 -0.81
CA LYS A 39 9.03 1.25 -1.41
C LYS A 39 7.92 1.31 -0.35
N ASN A 40 8.09 0.59 0.75
CA ASN A 40 7.09 0.47 1.81
C ASN A 40 7.26 1.51 2.93
N HIS A 41 8.42 2.15 3.04
CA HIS A 41 8.74 3.14 4.08
C HIS A 41 8.77 4.59 3.59
N LYS A 42 8.11 4.88 2.47
CA LYS A 42 7.93 6.29 2.06
C LYS A 42 7.19 7.03 3.16
N ILE A 43 7.82 8.07 3.71
CA ILE A 43 7.24 8.96 4.72
C ILE A 43 6.67 10.17 4.01
N ILE A 44 5.44 10.52 4.36
CA ILE A 44 4.74 11.71 3.89
C ILE A 44 4.55 12.63 5.07
N THR A 45 4.92 13.89 4.92
CA THR A 45 4.75 14.91 5.95
C THR A 45 3.56 15.79 5.64
N PHE A 46 2.70 15.95 6.61
CA PHE A 46 1.55 16.85 6.58
C PHE A 46 1.69 17.94 7.63
N ASP A 47 1.24 19.14 7.29
CA ASP A 47 1.05 20.20 8.29
C ASP A 47 -0.39 20.13 8.79
N LEU A 48 -0.57 19.57 9.98
CA LEU A 48 -1.86 19.43 10.65
C LEU A 48 -1.98 20.51 11.74
N ASN A 49 -2.63 21.61 11.43
CA ASN A 49 -2.87 22.71 12.37
C ASN A 49 -1.58 23.25 13.02
N GLY A 50 -0.53 23.47 12.23
CA GLY A 50 0.76 23.94 12.68
C GLY A 50 1.68 22.87 13.28
N LYS A 51 1.23 21.60 13.30
CA LYS A 51 2.06 20.45 13.67
C LYS A 51 2.49 19.68 12.43
N LYS A 52 3.78 19.57 12.21
CA LYS A 52 4.30 18.68 11.17
C LYS A 52 4.18 17.24 11.63
N THR A 53 3.32 16.50 10.97
CA THR A 53 3.08 15.07 11.25
C THR A 53 3.65 14.23 10.12
N ALA A 54 4.48 13.27 10.45
CA ALA A 54 5.03 12.30 9.51
C ALA A 54 4.22 11.00 9.57
N ILE A 55 3.74 10.53 8.43
CA ILE A 55 2.98 9.28 8.31
C ILE A 55 3.71 8.41 7.30
N GLN A 56 3.96 7.15 7.66
CA GLN A 56 4.46 6.18 6.69
C GLN A 56 3.36 5.83 5.69
N LEU A 57 3.73 5.70 4.43
CA LEU A 57 2.76 5.34 3.39
C LEU A 57 2.06 4.00 3.68
N SER A 58 2.80 3.04 4.25
CA SER A 58 2.25 1.74 4.68
C SER A 58 1.22 1.84 5.79
N ASP A 59 1.23 2.90 6.58
CA ASP A 59 0.26 3.13 7.68
C ASP A 59 -1.03 3.80 7.19
N ILE A 60 -1.05 4.32 5.98
CA ILE A 60 -2.30 4.81 5.39
C ILE A 60 -3.14 3.62 4.96
N ILE A 61 -4.28 3.41 5.60
CA ILE A 61 -5.24 2.35 5.26
C ILE A 61 -6.13 2.82 4.11
N TYR A 62 -6.85 3.91 4.32
CA TYR A 62 -7.65 4.55 3.29
C TYR A 62 -7.85 6.05 3.60
N LEU A 63 -8.29 6.78 2.61
CA LEU A 63 -8.60 8.21 2.68
C LEU A 63 -10.08 8.41 2.46
N GLU A 64 -10.67 9.28 3.25
CA GLU A 64 -12.04 9.71 3.13
C GLU A 64 -12.09 11.24 3.05
N SER A 65 -12.90 11.77 2.13
CA SER A 65 -13.11 13.21 1.99
C SER A 65 -14.55 13.58 2.31
N PHE A 66 -14.72 14.51 3.22
CA PHE A 66 -16.00 15.09 3.55
C PHE A 66 -15.86 16.60 3.81
N LEU A 67 -16.66 17.42 3.11
CA LEU A 67 -16.70 18.89 3.29
C LEU A 67 -15.30 19.56 3.33
N HIS A 68 -14.44 19.27 2.36
CA HIS A 68 -13.06 19.79 2.25
C HIS A 68 -12.11 19.35 3.39
N GLU A 69 -12.51 18.41 4.20
CA GLU A 69 -11.65 17.73 5.16
C GLU A 69 -11.33 16.34 4.65
N ILE A 70 -10.05 15.96 4.70
CA ILE A 70 -9.57 14.62 4.40
C ILE A 70 -9.28 13.93 5.72
N THR A 71 -9.89 12.78 5.94
CA THR A 71 -9.52 11.87 7.02
C THR A 71 -8.59 10.80 6.48
N ILE A 72 -7.41 10.71 7.05
CA ILE A 72 -6.43 9.65 6.78
C ILE A 72 -6.63 8.61 7.87
N HIS A 73 -7.18 7.46 7.49
CA HIS A 73 -7.37 6.34 8.41
C HIS A 73 -6.08 5.53 8.51
N ALA A 74 -5.56 5.40 9.71
CA ALA A 74 -4.34 4.66 10.04
C ALA A 74 -4.60 3.67 11.19
N PRO A 75 -3.69 2.68 11.45
CA PRO A 75 -3.95 1.60 12.41
C PRO A 75 -4.21 2.06 13.84
N PHE A 76 -3.60 3.15 14.27
CA PHE A 76 -3.69 3.61 15.66
C PHE A 76 -4.43 4.94 15.82
N ASN A 77 -4.38 5.80 14.81
CA ASN A 77 -4.97 7.13 14.85
C ASN A 77 -5.52 7.53 13.50
N ASP A 78 -6.61 8.28 13.50
CA ASP A 78 -7.07 8.99 12.32
C ASP A 78 -6.51 10.40 12.32
N TYR A 79 -6.10 10.87 11.14
CA TYR A 79 -5.56 12.23 10.96
C TYR A 79 -6.50 13.02 10.06
N LYS A 80 -6.84 14.22 10.48
CA LYS A 80 -7.68 15.12 9.71
C LYS A 80 -6.87 16.24 9.09
N TYR A 81 -7.04 16.43 7.79
CA TYR A 81 -6.31 17.42 7.03
C TYR A 81 -7.25 18.22 6.13
N SER A 82 -7.21 19.55 6.26
CA SER A 82 -8.02 20.43 5.42
C SER A 82 -7.38 20.57 4.03
N SER A 83 -7.96 19.93 3.04
CA SER A 83 -7.48 19.92 1.66
C SER A 83 -8.53 19.43 0.70
N THR A 84 -8.28 19.62 -0.59
CA THR A 84 -9.06 18.94 -1.63
C THR A 84 -8.51 17.53 -1.86
N PHE A 85 -9.38 16.61 -2.26
CA PHE A 85 -8.99 15.22 -2.50
C PHE A 85 -7.88 15.10 -3.56
N ASN A 86 -7.96 15.90 -4.62
CA ASN A 86 -6.95 15.88 -5.68
C ASN A 86 -5.58 16.38 -5.21
N LYS A 87 -5.54 17.42 -4.37
CA LYS A 87 -4.29 17.89 -3.76
C LYS A 87 -3.67 16.84 -2.85
N MET A 88 -4.50 16.15 -2.06
CA MET A 88 -4.04 15.06 -1.20
C MET A 88 -3.46 13.90 -2.01
N MET A 89 -4.15 13.46 -3.06
CA MET A 89 -3.64 12.41 -3.94
C MET A 89 -2.31 12.80 -4.61
N SER A 90 -2.16 14.05 -5.03
CA SER A 90 -0.91 14.56 -5.60
C SER A 90 0.21 14.62 -4.57
N LEU A 91 -0.08 14.99 -3.32
CA LEU A 91 0.89 15.04 -2.24
C LEU A 91 1.40 13.64 -1.88
N ILE A 92 0.51 12.67 -1.80
CA ILE A 92 0.85 11.27 -1.53
C ILE A 92 1.66 10.68 -2.68
N ASN A 93 1.27 10.97 -3.91
CA ASN A 93 1.96 10.54 -5.14
C ASN A 93 2.44 9.08 -5.08
N SER A 94 1.51 8.16 -4.90
CA SER A 94 1.79 6.73 -4.80
C SER A 94 0.89 5.94 -5.74
N THR A 95 1.47 4.99 -6.44
CA THR A 95 0.74 4.03 -7.28
C THR A 95 0.00 2.97 -6.46
N ASN A 96 0.31 2.86 -5.17
CA ASN A 96 -0.34 1.90 -4.27
C ASN A 96 -1.61 2.46 -3.62
N ILE A 97 -1.81 3.79 -3.63
CA ILE A 97 -3.03 4.41 -3.15
C ILE A 97 -3.87 4.82 -4.34
N ILE A 98 -5.00 4.17 -4.51
CA ILE A 98 -5.89 4.34 -5.65
C ILE A 98 -7.26 4.84 -5.24
N ARG A 99 -7.84 5.64 -6.10
CA ARG A 99 -9.19 6.16 -5.91
C ARG A 99 -10.22 5.08 -6.21
N ILE A 100 -11.16 4.88 -5.30
CA ILE A 100 -12.24 3.88 -5.43
C ILE A 100 -13.62 4.51 -5.55
N GLN A 101 -13.75 5.77 -5.13
CA GLN A 101 -14.95 6.60 -5.28
C GLN A 101 -14.55 8.07 -5.36
N LYS A 102 -15.53 8.94 -5.61
CA LYS A 102 -15.33 10.40 -5.62
C LYS A 102 -14.62 10.90 -4.36
N SER A 103 -14.97 10.35 -3.21
CA SER A 103 -14.50 10.78 -1.89
C SER A 103 -13.67 9.74 -1.13
N TYR A 104 -13.28 8.63 -1.78
CA TYR A 104 -12.53 7.55 -1.15
C TYR A 104 -11.35 7.10 -2.01
N ALA A 105 -10.22 6.87 -1.35
CA ALA A 105 -9.07 6.18 -1.91
C ALA A 105 -8.55 5.14 -0.92
N VAL A 106 -8.01 4.05 -1.41
CA VAL A 106 -7.55 2.93 -0.60
C VAL A 106 -6.08 2.62 -0.91
N ASN A 107 -5.35 2.21 0.11
CA ASN A 107 -4.02 1.64 -0.07
C ASN A 107 -4.15 0.15 -0.39
N LEU A 108 -3.65 -0.25 -1.55
CA LEU A 108 -3.72 -1.64 -2.03
C LEU A 108 -3.02 -2.62 -1.08
N PHE A 109 -2.03 -2.18 -0.32
CA PHE A 109 -1.38 -3.00 0.72
C PHE A 109 -2.39 -3.49 1.77
N TRP A 110 -3.41 -2.71 2.08
CA TRP A 110 -4.44 -3.06 3.06
C TRP A 110 -5.62 -3.83 2.48
N VAL A 111 -5.71 -3.97 1.17
CA VAL A 111 -6.80 -4.71 0.53
C VAL A 111 -6.58 -6.20 0.74
N LYS A 112 -7.56 -6.85 1.35
CA LYS A 112 -7.61 -8.30 1.55
C LYS A 112 -8.31 -8.99 0.39
N GLU A 113 -9.48 -8.50 0.03
CA GLU A 113 -10.34 -9.08 -1.00
C GLU A 113 -11.07 -7.99 -1.77
N ILE A 114 -11.26 -8.22 -3.07
CA ILE A 114 -12.16 -7.41 -3.91
C ILE A 114 -13.29 -8.30 -4.40
N TYR A 115 -14.51 -7.88 -4.14
CA TYR A 115 -15.69 -8.61 -4.53
C TYR A 115 -16.71 -7.69 -5.20
N LYS A 116 -16.86 -7.86 -6.52
CA LYS A 116 -17.78 -7.06 -7.37
C LYS A 116 -17.66 -5.55 -7.14
N GLU A 117 -18.53 -4.98 -6.34
CA GLU A 117 -18.65 -3.55 -6.07
C GLU A 117 -18.06 -3.14 -4.70
N GLU A 118 -17.43 -4.07 -4.00
CA GLU A 118 -16.91 -3.85 -2.65
C GLU A 118 -15.49 -4.39 -2.53
N LEU A 119 -14.74 -3.81 -1.60
CA LEU A 119 -13.46 -4.34 -1.17
C LEU A 119 -13.43 -4.47 0.35
N LEU A 120 -12.81 -5.55 0.80
CA LEU A 120 -12.56 -5.82 2.21
C LEU A 120 -11.12 -5.48 2.53
N LEU A 121 -10.92 -4.67 3.56
CA LEU A 121 -9.60 -4.32 4.07
C LEU A 121 -9.15 -5.31 5.15
N ARG A 122 -7.85 -5.40 5.38
CA ARG A 122 -7.26 -6.28 6.41
C ARG A 122 -7.68 -5.93 7.83
N ASN A 123 -8.10 -4.69 8.08
CA ASN A 123 -8.64 -4.26 9.36
C ASN A 123 -10.14 -4.57 9.54
N GLY A 124 -10.77 -5.24 8.58
CA GLY A 124 -12.19 -5.63 8.62
C GLY A 124 -13.15 -4.60 8.04
N VAL A 125 -12.70 -3.43 7.63
CA VAL A 125 -13.54 -2.41 7.01
C VAL A 125 -13.88 -2.81 5.58
N THR A 126 -15.15 -2.68 5.20
CA THR A 126 -15.64 -2.86 3.82
C THR A 126 -15.94 -1.52 3.20
N LEU A 127 -15.41 -1.27 2.02
CA LEU A 127 -15.63 -0.04 1.26
C LEU A 127 -16.29 -0.37 -0.09
N LYS A 128 -17.24 0.47 -0.51
CA LYS A 128 -17.87 0.35 -1.83
C LYS A 128 -16.99 0.96 -2.91
N ILE A 129 -16.96 0.31 -4.06
CA ILE A 129 -16.28 0.80 -5.26
C ILE A 129 -17.32 1.43 -6.17
N GLY A 130 -17.13 2.71 -6.53
CA GLY A 130 -18.00 3.38 -7.49
C GLY A 130 -17.91 2.70 -8.87
N LYS A 131 -19.04 2.59 -9.57
CA LYS A 131 -19.10 1.93 -10.90
C LYS A 131 -18.02 2.41 -11.86
N LYS A 132 -17.78 3.70 -11.89
CA LYS A 132 -16.76 4.35 -12.71
C LYS A 132 -15.33 3.86 -12.42
N TYR A 133 -15.08 3.41 -11.20
CA TYR A 133 -13.74 3.05 -10.73
C TYR A 133 -13.46 1.55 -10.72
N GLN A 134 -14.46 0.71 -10.93
CA GLN A 134 -14.35 -0.76 -10.77
C GLN A 134 -13.27 -1.37 -11.66
N GLN A 135 -13.23 -1.00 -12.93
CA GLN A 135 -12.22 -1.54 -13.87
C GLN A 135 -10.81 -1.11 -13.49
N ASP A 136 -10.63 0.17 -13.17
CA ASP A 136 -9.32 0.72 -12.79
C ASP A 136 -8.82 0.13 -11.48
N VAL A 137 -9.71 -0.05 -10.50
CA VAL A 137 -9.38 -0.68 -9.21
C VAL A 137 -8.94 -2.13 -9.42
N LEU A 138 -9.67 -2.89 -10.21
CA LEU A 138 -9.34 -4.29 -10.48
C LEU A 138 -8.02 -4.43 -11.23
N ALA A 139 -7.78 -3.57 -12.23
CA ALA A 139 -6.54 -3.55 -12.98
C ALA A 139 -5.34 -3.18 -12.09
N SER A 140 -5.48 -2.13 -11.27
CA SER A 140 -4.45 -1.69 -10.33
C SER A 140 -4.12 -2.75 -9.28
N TYR A 141 -5.13 -3.46 -8.78
CA TYR A 141 -4.92 -4.54 -7.81
C TYR A 141 -4.20 -5.73 -8.43
N LYS A 142 -4.57 -6.14 -9.64
CA LYS A 142 -3.85 -7.19 -10.39
C LYS A 142 -2.39 -6.80 -10.61
N GLU A 143 -2.13 -5.58 -11.04
CA GLU A 143 -0.76 -5.08 -11.23
C GLU A 143 0.02 -5.06 -9.91
N TYR A 144 -0.63 -4.65 -8.82
CA TYR A 144 -0.03 -4.66 -7.48
C TYR A 144 0.38 -6.07 -7.03
N LEU A 145 -0.46 -7.08 -7.28
CA LEU A 145 -0.16 -8.48 -6.92
C LEU A 145 0.98 -9.09 -7.75
N LEU A 146 1.24 -8.57 -8.95
CA LEU A 146 2.31 -9.04 -9.84
C LEU A 146 3.68 -8.40 -9.54
N LYS A 147 3.74 -7.40 -8.71
CA LYS A 147 4.99 -6.71 -8.28
C LYS A 147 5.63 -7.41 -7.10
#